data_13e52cdfdbb193ef42ed9f06065e5c06
#
_entry.id   13e52cdfdbb193ef42ed9f06065e5c06
#
_cell.length_a   1.000
_cell.length_b   1.000
_cell.length_c   1.000
_cell.angle_alpha   90.00
_cell.angle_beta   90.00
_cell.angle_gamma   90.00
#
_symmetry.space_group_name_H-M   'P 1'
#
loop_
_entity.id
_entity.type
_entity.pdbx_description
1 polymer ?
#
loop_
_entity_poly.entity_id
_entity_poly.type
_entity_poly.pdbx_seq_one_letter_code
_entity_poly.pdbx_strand_id
1 'polypeptide(L)'
;MDLGKVGWGGFWILVAGVFDMLDGQVARKTRAASRFGALFDSVMDRYSELVMFLGICYYLVSYHYFLSSLFAFIALMGSMMVSYVRARAEGLGIECSDGLMQRPERIITIGLSGILCGVVAEVFGTFYWKVESLPFHLLENMSLFTLPIALLAVLANYTAISRLLHCRRQ
;
A
#
# COMPACT_ATOMS: atom_id res chain seq x y z
N MET A 1 21.44 -9.84 -1.56
CA MET A 1 20.02 -9.47 -1.43
C MET A 1 19.31 -9.96 -2.67
N ASP A 2 18.23 -10.70 -2.52
CA ASP A 2 17.49 -11.28 -3.65
C ASP A 2 16.34 -10.35 -4.04
N LEU A 3 16.65 -9.36 -4.88
CA LEU A 3 15.68 -8.36 -5.36
C LEU A 3 14.62 -8.97 -6.28
N GLY A 4 14.90 -10.12 -6.89
CA GLY A 4 13.91 -10.88 -7.64
C GLY A 4 12.71 -11.27 -6.77
N LYS A 5 12.92 -11.56 -5.48
CA LYS A 5 11.82 -11.85 -4.55
C LYS A 5 10.89 -10.64 -4.33
N VAL A 6 11.42 -9.42 -4.36
CA VAL A 6 10.59 -8.19 -4.29
C VAL A 6 9.74 -8.07 -5.54
N GLY A 7 10.31 -8.34 -6.72
CA GLY A 7 9.58 -8.35 -7.99
C GLY A 7 8.45 -9.37 -8.01
N TRP A 8 8.72 -10.61 -7.59
CA TRP A 8 7.70 -11.64 -7.46
C TRP A 8 6.63 -11.30 -6.43
N GLY A 9 7.03 -10.70 -5.28
CA GLY A 9 6.08 -10.19 -4.29
C GLY A 9 5.15 -9.13 -4.87
N GLY A 10 5.70 -8.15 -5.61
CA GLY A 10 4.92 -7.13 -6.31
C GLY A 10 3.95 -7.72 -7.34
N PHE A 11 4.39 -8.71 -8.11
CA PHE A 11 3.53 -9.42 -9.06
C PHE A 11 2.34 -10.09 -8.37
N TRP A 12 2.56 -10.84 -7.31
CA TRP A 12 1.48 -11.52 -6.58
C TRP A 12 0.53 -10.54 -5.90
N ILE A 13 1.02 -9.39 -5.43
CA ILE A 13 0.17 -8.32 -4.89
C ILE A 13 -0.78 -7.79 -5.97
N LEU A 14 -0.31 -7.56 -7.20
CA LEU A 14 -1.17 -7.11 -8.30
C LEU A 14 -2.16 -8.18 -8.72
N VAL A 15 -1.74 -9.43 -8.82
CA VAL A 15 -2.63 -10.56 -9.14
C VAL A 15 -3.76 -10.65 -8.10
N ALA A 16 -3.43 -10.62 -6.81
CA ALA A 16 -4.42 -10.62 -5.73
C ALA A 16 -5.38 -9.43 -5.83
N GLY A 17 -4.86 -8.22 -6.13
CA GLY A 17 -5.68 -7.02 -6.31
C GLY A 17 -6.65 -7.12 -7.49
N VAL A 18 -6.25 -7.76 -8.59
CA VAL A 18 -7.14 -8.01 -9.74
C VAL A 18 -8.26 -8.98 -9.36
N PHE A 19 -7.96 -10.08 -8.66
CA PHE A 19 -8.98 -11.02 -8.21
C PHE A 19 -9.98 -10.34 -7.27
N ASP A 20 -9.52 -9.58 -6.31
CA ASP A 20 -10.35 -8.81 -5.39
C ASP A 20 -11.31 -7.85 -6.13
N MET A 21 -10.80 -7.16 -7.16
CA MET A 21 -11.62 -6.28 -7.98
C MET A 21 -12.68 -7.04 -8.80
N LEU A 22 -12.33 -8.23 -9.32
CA LEU A 22 -13.24 -9.07 -10.09
C LEU A 22 -14.35 -9.63 -9.20
N ASP A 23 -14.03 -10.14 -8.02
CA ASP A 23 -15.00 -10.68 -7.07
C ASP A 23 -16.02 -9.60 -6.65
N GLY A 24 -15.56 -8.40 -6.37
CA GLY A 24 -16.44 -7.26 -6.09
C GLY A 24 -17.36 -6.87 -7.26
N GLN A 25 -16.89 -6.99 -8.51
CA GLN A 25 -17.72 -6.73 -9.70
C GLN A 25 -18.76 -7.83 -9.91
N VAL A 26 -18.37 -9.09 -9.74
CA VAL A 26 -19.29 -10.25 -9.87
C VAL A 26 -20.40 -10.15 -8.82
N ALA A 27 -20.08 -9.90 -7.56
CA ALA A 27 -21.05 -9.77 -6.48
C ALA A 27 -22.10 -8.67 -6.75
N ARG A 28 -21.66 -7.54 -7.31
CA ARG A 28 -22.57 -6.43 -7.70
C ARG A 28 -23.48 -6.80 -8.86
N LYS A 29 -22.97 -7.48 -9.89
CA LYS A 29 -23.76 -7.86 -11.09
C LYS A 29 -24.77 -8.96 -10.80
N THR A 30 -24.43 -9.90 -9.92
CA THR A 30 -25.30 -11.05 -9.59
C THR A 30 -26.36 -10.74 -8.53
N ARG A 31 -26.41 -9.51 -7.99
CA ARG A 31 -27.28 -9.13 -6.85
C ARG A 31 -27.12 -10.05 -5.63
N ALA A 32 -26.02 -10.79 -5.55
CA ALA A 32 -25.70 -11.67 -4.43
C ALA A 32 -25.13 -10.91 -3.20
N ALA A 33 -25.02 -9.58 -3.30
CA ALA A 33 -24.48 -8.74 -2.23
C ALA A 33 -25.43 -8.74 -1.02
N SER A 34 -25.05 -9.46 0.04
CA SER A 34 -25.70 -9.38 1.34
C SER A 34 -25.02 -8.30 2.20
N ARG A 35 -25.76 -7.76 3.20
CA ARG A 35 -25.17 -6.81 4.17
C ARG A 35 -23.99 -7.41 4.93
N PHE A 36 -24.09 -8.70 5.29
CA PHE A 36 -23.01 -9.42 5.93
C PHE A 36 -21.83 -9.64 4.98
N GLY A 37 -22.09 -9.99 3.71
CA GLY A 37 -21.03 -10.16 2.70
C GLY A 37 -20.23 -8.87 2.50
N ALA A 38 -20.87 -7.71 2.43
CA ALA A 38 -20.20 -6.42 2.32
C ALA A 38 -19.36 -6.07 3.58
N LEU A 39 -19.86 -6.42 4.77
CA LEU A 39 -19.09 -6.27 6.00
C LEU A 39 -17.89 -7.20 6.01
N PHE A 40 -18.08 -8.47 5.67
CA PHE A 40 -17.03 -9.49 5.64
C PHE A 40 -15.91 -9.11 4.66
N ASP A 41 -16.27 -8.72 3.44
CA ASP A 41 -15.33 -8.23 2.42
C ASP A 41 -14.51 -7.04 2.96
N SER A 42 -15.21 -6.07 3.54
CA SER A 42 -14.57 -4.90 4.15
C SER A 42 -13.56 -5.26 5.26
N VAL A 43 -13.83 -6.29 6.06
CA VAL A 43 -12.92 -6.77 7.11
C VAL A 43 -11.74 -7.52 6.50
N MET A 44 -11.99 -8.43 5.55
CA MET A 44 -10.94 -9.19 4.87
C MET A 44 -9.98 -8.28 4.12
N ASP A 45 -10.46 -7.20 3.54
CA ASP A 45 -9.66 -6.14 2.95
C ASP A 45 -8.61 -5.57 3.90
N ARG A 46 -8.99 -5.31 5.14
CA ARG A 46 -8.06 -4.78 6.16
C ARG A 46 -7.04 -5.83 6.57
N TYR A 47 -7.47 -7.07 6.76
CA TYR A 47 -6.55 -8.16 7.08
C TYR A 47 -5.53 -8.39 5.96
N SER A 48 -5.95 -8.42 4.71
CA SER A 48 -5.04 -8.57 3.56
C SER A 48 -4.01 -7.43 3.48
N GLU A 49 -4.43 -6.20 3.72
CA GLU A 49 -3.55 -5.03 3.75
C GLU A 49 -2.56 -5.08 4.93
N LEU A 50 -3.02 -5.49 6.13
CA LEU A 50 -2.17 -5.70 7.30
C LEU A 50 -1.08 -6.75 7.03
N VAL A 51 -1.46 -7.91 6.49
CA VAL A 51 -0.54 -9.01 6.19
C VAL A 51 0.47 -8.59 5.11
N MET A 52 0.01 -7.88 4.07
CA MET A 52 0.89 -7.37 3.02
C MET A 52 1.96 -6.42 3.60
N PHE A 53 1.56 -5.43 4.36
CA PHE A 53 2.51 -4.48 4.96
C PHE A 53 3.40 -5.13 6.02
N LEU A 54 2.89 -6.10 6.80
CA LEU A 54 3.70 -6.89 7.72
C LEU A 54 4.82 -7.62 6.98
N GLY A 55 4.50 -8.24 5.85
CA GLY A 55 5.50 -8.89 4.99
C GLY A 55 6.54 -7.91 4.46
N ILE A 56 6.13 -6.72 4.02
CA ILE A 56 7.02 -5.66 3.56
C ILE A 56 7.95 -5.20 4.71
N CYS A 57 7.40 -4.90 5.88
CA CYS A 57 8.17 -4.49 7.05
C CYS A 57 9.19 -5.57 7.46
N TYR A 58 8.74 -6.83 7.54
CA TYR A 58 9.61 -7.95 7.87
C TYR A 58 10.76 -8.08 6.87
N TYR A 59 10.47 -8.00 5.56
CA TYR A 59 11.48 -8.07 4.51
C TYR A 59 12.49 -6.92 4.65
N LEU A 60 12.04 -5.69 4.80
CA LEU A 60 12.89 -4.51 4.93
C LEU A 60 13.80 -4.59 6.18
N VAL A 61 13.25 -5.01 7.32
CA VAL A 61 14.05 -5.21 8.55
C VAL A 61 15.08 -6.31 8.37
N SER A 62 14.73 -7.42 7.74
CA SER A 62 15.63 -8.57 7.51
C SER A 62 16.86 -8.20 6.66
N TYR A 63 16.76 -7.15 5.85
CA TYR A 63 17.85 -6.62 5.03
C TYR A 63 18.42 -5.29 5.57
N HIS A 64 18.16 -4.96 6.84
CA HIS A 64 18.66 -3.76 7.54
C HIS A 64 18.14 -2.41 7.02
N TYR A 65 17.03 -2.39 6.27
CA TYR A 65 16.35 -1.16 5.83
C TYR A 65 15.37 -0.66 6.89
N PHE A 66 15.85 -0.38 8.11
CA PHE A 66 15.01 0.01 9.25
C PHE A 66 14.18 1.27 8.98
N LEU A 67 14.79 2.29 8.39
CA LEU A 67 14.09 3.55 8.08
C LEU A 67 12.96 3.31 7.07
N SER A 68 13.21 2.53 6.03
CA SER A 68 12.20 2.18 5.03
C SER A 68 11.08 1.32 5.62
N SER A 69 11.41 0.43 6.56
CA SER A 69 10.41 -0.34 7.32
C SER A 69 9.52 0.57 8.16
N LEU A 70 10.09 1.63 8.78
CA LEU A 70 9.31 2.63 9.51
C LEU A 70 8.35 3.37 8.60
N PHE A 71 8.79 3.79 7.40
CA PHE A 71 7.89 4.38 6.41
C PHE A 71 6.79 3.42 5.95
N ALA A 72 7.09 2.13 5.76
CA ALA A 72 6.08 1.12 5.45
C ALA A 72 5.04 0.99 6.58
N PHE A 73 5.47 1.03 7.83
CA PHE A 73 4.57 1.02 8.97
C PHE A 73 3.71 2.30 9.05
N ILE A 74 4.27 3.48 8.79
CA ILE A 74 3.53 4.74 8.72
C ILE A 74 2.53 4.72 7.55
N ALA A 75 2.90 4.12 6.41
CA ALA A 75 1.98 3.92 5.30
C ALA A 75 0.81 3.02 5.67
N LEU A 76 1.05 1.93 6.41
CA LEU A 76 0.01 1.06 6.94
C LEU A 76 -0.94 1.83 7.86
N MET A 77 -0.41 2.62 8.81
CA MET A 77 -1.23 3.45 9.70
C MET A 77 -2.14 4.38 8.91
N GLY A 78 -1.58 5.12 7.94
CA GLY A 78 -2.34 6.01 7.06
C GLY A 78 -3.43 5.26 6.28
N SER A 79 -3.09 4.12 5.69
CA SER A 79 -4.01 3.26 4.95
C SER A 79 -5.21 2.81 5.79
N MET A 80 -4.94 2.37 7.02
CA MET A 80 -5.98 1.97 7.96
C MET A 80 -6.87 3.15 8.35
N MET A 81 -6.26 4.32 8.61
CA MET A 81 -7.00 5.53 8.98
C MET A 81 -7.85 6.07 7.84
N VAL A 82 -7.38 6.05 6.60
CA VAL A 82 -8.20 6.40 5.41
C VAL A 82 -9.48 5.56 5.34
N SER A 83 -9.35 4.26 5.54
CA SER A 83 -10.46 3.31 5.50
C SER A 83 -11.39 3.45 6.72
N TYR A 84 -10.81 3.65 7.90
CA TYR A 84 -11.57 3.83 9.16
C TYR A 84 -12.40 5.12 9.15
N VAL A 85 -11.79 6.25 8.80
CA VAL A 85 -12.48 7.55 8.76
C VAL A 85 -13.69 7.49 7.82
N ARG A 86 -13.51 6.87 6.63
CA ARG A 86 -14.60 6.67 5.69
C ARG A 86 -15.75 5.84 6.30
N ALA A 87 -15.43 4.64 6.80
CA ALA A 87 -16.45 3.75 7.36
C ALA A 87 -17.17 4.39 8.56
N ARG A 88 -16.43 5.15 9.38
CA ARG A 88 -17.01 5.85 10.52
C ARG A 88 -17.91 7.02 10.10
N ALA A 89 -17.49 7.80 9.11
CA ALA A 89 -18.30 8.89 8.56
C ALA A 89 -19.61 8.36 7.96
N GLU A 90 -19.53 7.31 7.12
CA GLU A 90 -20.71 6.66 6.54
C GLU A 90 -21.66 6.15 7.64
N GLY A 91 -21.14 5.59 8.74
CA GLY A 91 -21.93 5.16 9.90
C GLY A 91 -22.58 6.31 10.70
N LEU A 92 -22.11 7.55 10.52
CA LEU A 92 -22.69 8.76 11.10
C LEU A 92 -23.60 9.53 10.10
N GLY A 93 -23.77 9.01 8.88
CA GLY A 93 -24.55 9.67 7.82
C GLY A 93 -23.81 10.83 7.15
N ILE A 94 -22.49 10.91 7.30
CA ILE A 94 -21.64 11.94 6.68
C ILE A 94 -21.03 11.37 5.39
N GLU A 95 -21.19 12.07 4.26
CA GLU A 95 -20.57 11.67 3.01
C GLU A 95 -19.08 12.00 3.00
N CYS A 96 -18.23 10.98 2.92
CA CYS A 96 -16.77 11.12 2.97
C CYS A 96 -16.08 10.14 2.00
N SER A 97 -16.29 10.36 0.69
CA SER A 97 -15.72 9.49 -0.37
C SER A 97 -14.41 10.01 -0.95
N ASP A 98 -14.08 11.27 -0.77
CA ASP A 98 -12.96 11.94 -1.41
C ASP A 98 -11.59 11.55 -0.83
N GLY A 99 -10.55 11.52 -1.68
CA GLY A 99 -9.17 11.30 -1.26
C GLY A 99 -8.29 10.69 -2.35
N LEU A 100 -7.02 11.09 -2.36
CA LEU A 100 -6.05 10.77 -3.41
C LEU A 100 -5.50 9.35 -3.34
N MET A 101 -5.56 8.66 -2.19
CA MET A 101 -4.98 7.33 -1.98
C MET A 101 -6.03 6.33 -1.52
N GLN A 102 -6.86 5.91 -2.46
CA GLN A 102 -7.79 4.81 -2.24
C GLN A 102 -7.05 3.46 -2.29
N ARG A 103 -7.72 2.37 -1.88
CA ARG A 103 -7.12 1.04 -1.79
C ARG A 103 -6.50 0.53 -3.11
N PRO A 104 -7.18 0.64 -4.28
CA PRO A 104 -6.59 0.19 -5.55
C PRO A 104 -5.29 0.91 -5.90
N GLU A 105 -5.23 2.22 -5.67
CA GLU A 105 -4.06 3.04 -5.96
C GLU A 105 -2.85 2.61 -5.12
N ARG A 106 -3.07 2.26 -3.83
CA ARG A 106 -2.02 1.76 -2.95
C ARG A 106 -1.49 0.40 -3.41
N ILE A 107 -2.38 -0.54 -3.74
CA ILE A 107 -2.02 -1.87 -4.24
C ILE A 107 -1.23 -1.76 -5.53
N ILE A 108 -1.67 -0.92 -6.46
CA ILE A 108 -0.99 -0.69 -7.74
C ILE A 108 0.40 -0.07 -7.49
N THR A 109 0.50 0.93 -6.65
CA THR A 109 1.78 1.60 -6.35
C THR A 109 2.78 0.62 -5.76
N ILE A 110 2.39 -0.17 -4.76
CA ILE A 110 3.27 -1.16 -4.12
C ILE A 110 3.64 -2.27 -5.10
N GLY A 111 2.67 -2.82 -5.83
CA GLY A 111 2.90 -3.91 -6.77
C GLY A 111 3.80 -3.50 -7.93
N LEU A 112 3.54 -2.36 -8.57
CA LEU A 112 4.36 -1.86 -9.68
C LEU A 112 5.77 -1.50 -9.23
N SER A 113 5.93 -0.84 -8.07
CA SER A 113 7.25 -0.51 -7.55
C SER A 113 8.07 -1.75 -7.20
N GLY A 114 7.42 -2.80 -6.68
CA GLY A 114 8.06 -4.09 -6.43
C GLY A 114 8.52 -4.78 -7.71
N ILE A 115 7.66 -4.84 -8.74
CA ILE A 115 8.02 -5.41 -10.05
C ILE A 115 9.16 -4.60 -10.68
N LEU A 116 9.05 -3.27 -10.68
CA LEU A 116 10.09 -2.41 -11.25
C LEU A 116 11.44 -2.64 -10.58
N CYS A 117 11.47 -2.71 -9.24
CA CYS A 117 12.67 -3.01 -8.48
C CYS A 117 13.28 -4.37 -8.88
N GLY A 118 12.46 -5.42 -8.99
CA GLY A 118 12.90 -6.76 -9.40
C GLY A 118 13.42 -6.81 -10.83
N VAL A 119 12.69 -6.24 -11.79
CA VAL A 119 13.06 -6.23 -13.21
C VAL A 119 14.35 -5.43 -13.43
N VAL A 120 14.47 -4.25 -12.83
CA VAL A 120 15.69 -3.44 -12.95
C VAL A 120 16.90 -4.18 -12.39
N ALA A 121 16.75 -4.88 -11.27
CA ALA A 121 17.82 -5.65 -10.69
C ALA A 121 18.24 -6.85 -11.56
N GLU A 122 17.30 -7.51 -12.23
CA GLU A 122 17.54 -8.66 -13.11
C GLU A 122 18.21 -8.23 -14.43
N VAL A 123 17.71 -7.13 -15.05
CA VAL A 123 18.14 -6.69 -16.40
C VAL A 123 19.43 -5.86 -16.34
N PHE A 124 19.52 -4.94 -15.40
CA PHE A 124 20.63 -3.98 -15.31
C PHE A 124 21.65 -4.33 -14.21
N GLY A 125 21.38 -5.39 -13.42
CA GLY A 125 22.17 -5.74 -12.28
C GLY A 125 21.97 -4.80 -11.09
N THR A 126 22.81 -4.97 -10.06
CA THR A 126 22.76 -4.10 -8.87
C THR A 126 23.51 -2.81 -9.14
N PHE A 127 22.81 -1.71 -9.11
CA PHE A 127 23.42 -0.38 -9.16
C PHE A 127 23.28 0.31 -7.79
N TYR A 128 24.30 1.08 -7.42
CA TYR A 128 24.27 1.91 -6.22
C TYR A 128 25.03 3.22 -6.49
N TRP A 129 24.43 4.30 -6.05
CA TRP A 129 25.07 5.61 -6.07
C TRP A 129 25.38 6.05 -4.65
N LYS A 130 26.68 6.10 -4.33
CA LYS A 130 27.17 6.54 -3.03
C LYS A 130 27.66 7.97 -3.11
N VAL A 131 27.19 8.82 -2.21
CA VAL A 131 27.76 10.15 -1.99
C VAL A 131 28.75 10.03 -0.85
N GLU A 132 30.01 10.43 -1.06
CA GLU A 132 31.13 10.22 -0.11
C GLU A 132 30.88 10.81 1.28
N SER A 133 30.03 11.83 1.37
CA SER A 133 29.70 12.52 2.64
C SER A 133 28.61 11.84 3.46
N LEU A 134 27.95 10.78 2.97
CA LEU A 134 26.84 10.13 3.66
C LEU A 134 27.18 8.66 4.01
N PRO A 135 26.80 8.19 5.21
CA PRO A 135 27.06 6.82 5.64
C PRO A 135 26.13 5.78 4.99
N PHE A 136 25.25 6.18 4.08
CA PHE A 136 24.29 5.32 3.39
C PHE A 136 24.26 5.62 1.88
N HIS A 137 23.81 4.64 1.10
CA HIS A 137 23.64 4.80 -0.34
C HIS A 137 22.40 5.68 -0.61
N LEU A 138 22.56 6.73 -1.42
CA LEU A 138 21.48 7.68 -1.70
C LEU A 138 20.44 7.10 -2.66
N LEU A 139 20.90 6.38 -3.67
CA LEU A 139 20.08 5.69 -4.65
C LEU A 139 20.65 4.30 -4.92
N GLU A 140 19.81 3.30 -4.85
CA GLU A 140 20.10 1.90 -5.15
C GLU A 140 18.83 1.25 -5.74
N ASN A 141 18.94 0.03 -6.26
CA ASN A 141 17.78 -0.68 -6.81
C ASN A 141 16.61 -0.72 -5.81
N MET A 142 16.89 -0.87 -4.52
CA MET A 142 15.88 -0.90 -3.48
C MET A 142 15.14 0.42 -3.31
N SER A 143 15.74 1.54 -3.70
CA SER A 143 15.09 2.85 -3.67
C SER A 143 13.86 2.92 -4.59
N LEU A 144 13.85 2.14 -5.69
CA LEU A 144 12.69 2.02 -6.57
C LEU A 144 11.45 1.44 -5.86
N PHE A 145 11.66 0.66 -4.81
CA PHE A 145 10.58 0.11 -3.98
C PHE A 145 10.31 0.99 -2.76
N THR A 146 11.34 1.46 -2.08
CA THR A 146 11.19 2.18 -0.79
C THR A 146 10.73 3.62 -0.95
N LEU A 147 11.11 4.33 -2.02
CA LEU A 147 10.65 5.71 -2.27
C LEU A 147 9.14 5.80 -2.52
N PRO A 148 8.52 4.96 -3.38
CA PRO A 148 7.06 4.91 -3.50
C PRO A 148 6.35 4.60 -2.18
N ILE A 149 6.91 3.72 -1.34
CA ILE A 149 6.35 3.43 -0.01
C ILE A 149 6.43 4.66 0.90
N ALA A 150 7.54 5.38 0.90
CA ALA A 150 7.69 6.62 1.67
C ALA A 150 6.71 7.70 1.20
N LEU A 151 6.54 7.86 -0.11
CA LEU A 151 5.53 8.75 -0.68
C LEU A 151 4.12 8.34 -0.27
N LEU A 152 3.81 7.04 -0.33
CA LEU A 152 2.53 6.49 0.11
C LEU A 152 2.29 6.75 1.60
N ALA A 153 3.31 6.66 2.45
CA ALA A 153 3.21 7.01 3.86
C ALA A 153 2.73 8.45 4.07
N VAL A 154 3.28 9.39 3.31
CA VAL A 154 2.87 10.80 3.38
C VAL A 154 1.46 10.99 2.83
N LEU A 155 1.18 10.49 1.64
CA LEU A 155 -0.11 10.70 0.95
C LEU A 155 -1.28 10.02 1.65
N ALA A 156 -1.11 8.82 2.19
CA ALA A 156 -2.17 8.13 2.92
C ALA A 156 -2.54 8.87 4.21
N ASN A 157 -1.54 9.30 5.00
CA ASN A 157 -1.80 10.07 6.21
C ASN A 157 -2.39 11.44 5.91
N TYR A 158 -1.91 12.14 4.88
CA TYR A 158 -2.52 13.38 4.40
C TYR A 158 -4.00 13.17 4.03
N THR A 159 -4.30 12.12 3.28
CA THR A 159 -5.68 11.77 2.88
C THR A 159 -6.56 11.50 4.11
N ALA A 160 -6.06 10.76 5.11
CA ALA A 160 -6.81 10.48 6.33
C ALA A 160 -7.15 11.79 7.10
N ILE A 161 -6.17 12.68 7.25
CA ILE A 161 -6.35 13.98 7.91
C ILE A 161 -7.31 14.87 7.10
N SER A 162 -7.14 14.94 5.77
CA SER A 162 -8.01 15.72 4.89
C SER A 162 -9.46 15.27 4.99
N ARG A 163 -9.73 13.95 4.99
CA ARG A 163 -11.06 13.38 5.21
C ARG A 163 -11.66 13.80 6.55
N LEU A 164 -10.87 13.71 7.62
CA LEU A 164 -11.34 14.12 8.94
C LEU A 164 -11.70 15.61 9.00
N LEU A 165 -10.89 16.46 8.36
CA LEU A 165 -11.16 17.90 8.28
C LEU A 165 -12.39 18.21 7.40
N HIS A 166 -12.60 17.43 6.32
CA HIS A 166 -13.79 17.55 5.48
C HIS A 166 -15.05 17.22 6.27
N CYS A 167 -15.06 16.09 6.98
CA CYS A 167 -16.20 15.69 7.83
C CYS A 167 -16.50 16.71 8.94
N ARG A 168 -15.53 17.49 9.41
CA ARG A 168 -15.74 18.55 10.41
C ARG A 168 -16.54 19.74 9.85
N ARG A 169 -16.50 19.96 8.53
CA ARG A 169 -17.13 21.11 7.87
C ARG A 169 -18.57 20.85 7.43
N GLN A 170 -19.01 19.60 7.45
CA GLN A 170 -20.40 19.17 7.27
C GLN A 170 -21.13 19.10 8.62
#